data_169358a712d607fa4fc07f5ba0236efe
#
_entry.id   169358a712d607fa4fc07f5ba0236efe
#
_cell.length_a   1.000
_cell.length_b   1.000
_cell.length_c   1.000
_cell.angle_alpha   90.00
_cell.angle_beta   90.00
_cell.angle_gamma   90.00
#
_symmetry.space_group_name_H-M   'P 1'
#
loop_
_entity.id
_entity.type
_entity.pdbx_description
1 polymer ?
#
loop_
_entity_poly.entity_id
_entity_poly.type
_entity_poly.pdbx_seq_one_letter_code
_entity_poly.pdbx_strand_id
1 'polypeptide(L)'
;MVFTLGPGYICPMISRDIKSASDLLRSGRVIGMPTETVYGLAADALNPQGVAEVYRVKKRPSFNPLILHVASLAHAQSHALVFYPQAEALAKVFWPGPLTLVLPKKAHIPDQITAGKSTFAVRVPNHPVALALLEAYPNPIVAPSANLFGTLSPTSADHVVRNLGDQVPLVLDGGDCNLGIESTIVGFTPEGIPEVFRLGSITLDQLKEVCPDILFRPGTHKEVLAPGMYPKHYA
;
A
#
# COMPACT_ATOMS: atom_id res chain seq x y z
N MET A 1 8.20 -29.94 -7.44
CA MET A 1 7.19 -31.01 -7.28
C MET A 1 5.82 -30.33 -7.33
N VAL A 2 5.12 -30.46 -8.45
CA VAL A 2 3.81 -29.81 -8.66
C VAL A 2 2.74 -30.79 -8.17
N PHE A 3 2.06 -30.44 -7.08
CA PHE A 3 0.87 -31.19 -6.67
C PHE A 3 -0.33 -30.67 -7.46
N THR A 4 -0.77 -31.42 -8.46
CA THR A 4 -2.05 -31.21 -9.14
C THR A 4 -3.17 -31.77 -8.26
N LEU A 5 -3.86 -30.91 -7.55
CA LEU A 5 -5.14 -31.20 -6.92
C LEU A 5 -6.24 -30.83 -7.93
N GLY A 6 -6.90 -31.80 -8.54
CA GLY A 6 -8.13 -31.75 -9.31
C GLY A 6 -8.35 -30.60 -10.33
N PRO A 7 -9.21 -30.71 -11.32
CA PRO A 7 -9.45 -29.65 -12.31
C PRO A 7 -10.11 -28.43 -11.65
N GLY A 8 -9.31 -27.35 -11.45
CA GLY A 8 -9.80 -26.05 -11.00
C GLY A 8 -9.07 -25.39 -9.83
N TYR A 9 -8.25 -26.08 -9.06
CA TYR A 9 -7.47 -25.48 -7.96
C TYR A 9 -6.07 -25.09 -8.44
N ILE A 10 -5.84 -23.80 -8.68
CA ILE A 10 -4.49 -23.24 -8.85
C ILE A 10 -3.98 -22.94 -7.44
N CYS A 11 -3.04 -23.77 -6.94
CA CYS A 11 -2.32 -23.44 -5.71
C CYS A 11 -1.51 -22.16 -5.96
N PRO A 12 -1.59 -21.12 -5.11
CA PRO A 12 -0.76 -19.93 -5.24
C PRO A 12 0.71 -20.30 -5.32
N MET A 13 1.42 -19.77 -6.31
CA MET A 13 2.86 -20.02 -6.43
C MET A 13 3.61 -19.01 -5.56
N ILE A 14 4.36 -19.49 -4.57
CA ILE A 14 5.36 -18.66 -3.87
C ILE A 14 6.63 -18.68 -4.71
N SER A 15 7.10 -17.51 -5.13
CA SER A 15 8.21 -17.37 -6.08
C SER A 15 8.94 -16.04 -5.88
N ARG A 16 10.18 -15.94 -6.37
CA ARG A 16 10.95 -14.68 -6.46
C ARG A 16 11.01 -14.10 -7.87
N ASP A 17 10.22 -14.63 -8.77
CA ASP A 17 10.22 -14.24 -10.18
C ASP A 17 9.45 -12.93 -10.40
N ILE A 18 10.21 -11.82 -10.45
CA ILE A 18 9.69 -10.47 -10.72
C ILE A 18 9.06 -10.37 -12.11
N LYS A 19 9.56 -11.13 -13.09
CA LYS A 19 9.01 -11.11 -14.45
C LYS A 19 7.60 -11.68 -14.46
N SER A 20 7.40 -12.86 -13.89
CA SER A 20 6.06 -13.47 -13.78
C SER A 20 5.10 -12.59 -12.99
N ALA A 21 5.57 -11.95 -11.90
CA ALA A 21 4.77 -10.99 -11.13
C ALA A 21 4.34 -9.79 -12.01
N SER A 22 5.26 -9.21 -12.77
CA SER A 22 4.98 -8.09 -13.69
C SER A 22 3.99 -8.47 -14.79
N ASP A 23 4.11 -9.68 -15.35
CA ASP A 23 3.21 -10.17 -16.41
C ASP A 23 1.77 -10.36 -15.87
N LEU A 24 1.63 -10.85 -14.64
CA LEU A 24 0.33 -10.93 -13.97
C LEU A 24 -0.29 -9.54 -13.73
N LEU A 25 0.48 -8.58 -13.23
CA LEU A 25 -0.01 -7.21 -13.03
C LEU A 25 -0.46 -6.58 -14.35
N ARG A 26 0.29 -6.74 -15.44
CA ARG A 26 -0.12 -6.26 -16.79
C ARG A 26 -1.42 -6.86 -17.27
N SER A 27 -1.67 -8.13 -16.93
CA SER A 27 -2.93 -8.81 -17.28
C SER A 27 -4.12 -8.46 -16.39
N GLY A 28 -3.97 -7.50 -15.47
CA GLY A 28 -5.01 -7.08 -14.53
C GLY A 28 -5.24 -8.06 -13.37
N ARG A 29 -4.30 -8.98 -13.12
CA ARG A 29 -4.36 -9.89 -11.98
C ARG A 29 -3.70 -9.26 -10.76
N VAL A 30 -4.02 -9.81 -9.58
CA VAL A 30 -3.40 -9.44 -8.31
C VAL A 30 -2.28 -10.40 -7.94
N ILE A 31 -1.31 -9.93 -7.16
CA ILE A 31 -0.24 -10.75 -6.57
C ILE A 31 -0.02 -10.40 -5.10
N GLY A 32 0.61 -11.29 -4.35
CA GLY A 32 1.15 -10.96 -3.02
C GLY A 32 2.52 -10.28 -3.16
N MET A 33 2.70 -9.11 -2.55
CA MET A 33 3.93 -8.34 -2.56
C MET A 33 4.46 -8.16 -1.13
N PRO A 34 5.70 -8.57 -0.81
CA PRO A 34 6.30 -8.35 0.50
C PRO A 34 6.63 -6.87 0.71
N THR A 35 6.50 -6.38 1.94
CA THR A 35 7.08 -5.12 2.39
C THR A 35 7.70 -5.30 3.77
N GLU A 36 8.41 -4.29 4.29
CA GLU A 36 8.96 -4.32 5.64
C GLU A 36 7.87 -4.26 6.72
N THR A 37 6.67 -3.76 6.38
CA THR A 37 5.50 -3.65 7.28
C THR A 37 4.67 -4.93 7.28
N VAL A 38 3.94 -5.19 6.22
CA VAL A 38 3.07 -6.35 6.02
C VAL A 38 3.07 -6.71 4.53
N TYR A 39 2.66 -7.93 4.17
CA TYR A 39 2.42 -8.27 2.77
C TYR A 39 1.22 -7.53 2.22
N GLY A 40 1.38 -6.96 1.02
CA GLY A 40 0.33 -6.27 0.28
C GLY A 40 -0.31 -7.12 -0.82
N LEU A 41 -1.60 -6.94 -1.06
CA LEU A 41 -2.29 -7.44 -2.25
C LEU A 41 -2.11 -6.41 -3.37
N ALA A 42 -1.16 -6.68 -4.25
CA ALA A 42 -0.67 -5.75 -5.25
C ALA A 42 -1.45 -5.83 -6.57
N ALA A 43 -1.73 -4.69 -7.16
CA ALA A 43 -2.29 -4.54 -8.51
C ALA A 43 -1.73 -3.30 -9.20
N ASP A 44 -1.75 -3.28 -10.54
CA ASP A 44 -1.47 -2.07 -11.32
C ASP A 44 -2.51 -0.99 -10.99
N ALA A 45 -2.05 0.14 -10.49
CA ALA A 45 -2.92 1.25 -10.10
C ALA A 45 -3.65 1.91 -11.28
N LEU A 46 -3.10 1.79 -12.49
CA LEU A 46 -3.67 2.36 -13.70
C LEU A 46 -4.52 1.37 -14.51
N ASN A 47 -4.61 0.11 -14.06
CA ASN A 47 -5.46 -0.91 -14.64
C ASN A 47 -6.76 -1.05 -13.84
N PRO A 48 -7.93 -0.59 -14.36
CA PRO A 48 -9.20 -0.65 -13.62
C PRO A 48 -9.62 -2.07 -13.22
N GLN A 49 -9.26 -3.09 -14.01
CA GLN A 49 -9.57 -4.49 -13.70
C GLN A 49 -8.74 -4.96 -12.50
N GLY A 50 -7.45 -4.64 -12.47
CA GLY A 50 -6.57 -4.98 -11.35
C GLY A 50 -7.01 -4.32 -10.05
N VAL A 51 -7.38 -3.04 -10.10
CA VAL A 51 -7.91 -2.31 -8.93
C VAL A 51 -9.24 -2.92 -8.46
N ALA A 52 -10.17 -3.23 -9.37
CA ALA A 52 -11.44 -3.88 -9.02
C ALA A 52 -11.20 -5.25 -8.37
N GLU A 53 -10.21 -6.01 -8.87
CA GLU A 53 -9.84 -7.31 -8.32
C GLU A 53 -9.32 -7.22 -6.89
N VAL A 54 -8.54 -6.18 -6.53
CA VAL A 54 -8.13 -5.91 -5.14
C VAL A 54 -9.35 -5.77 -4.22
N TYR A 55 -10.33 -4.96 -4.60
CA TYR A 55 -11.55 -4.78 -3.81
C TYR A 55 -12.36 -6.07 -3.68
N ARG A 56 -12.49 -6.83 -4.78
CA ARG A 56 -13.20 -8.11 -4.82
C ARG A 56 -12.56 -9.16 -3.90
N VAL A 57 -11.27 -9.41 -4.07
CA VAL A 57 -10.52 -10.44 -3.32
C VAL A 57 -10.54 -10.14 -1.82
N LYS A 58 -10.33 -8.89 -1.45
CA LYS A 58 -10.33 -8.47 -0.03
C LYS A 58 -11.72 -8.32 0.57
N LYS A 59 -12.80 -8.34 -0.21
CA LYS A 59 -14.15 -7.92 0.20
C LYS A 59 -14.11 -6.52 0.86
N ARG A 60 -13.27 -5.64 0.30
CA ARG A 60 -13.02 -4.30 0.83
C ARG A 60 -14.11 -3.33 0.37
N PRO A 61 -14.68 -2.49 1.26
CA PRO A 61 -15.59 -1.43 0.86
C PRO A 61 -14.93 -0.43 -0.09
N SER A 62 -15.62 -0.04 -1.17
CA SER A 62 -15.08 0.86 -2.21
C SER A 62 -14.80 2.29 -1.72
N PHE A 63 -15.41 2.72 -0.62
CA PHE A 63 -15.14 4.01 0.00
C PHE A 63 -13.82 4.07 0.80
N ASN A 64 -13.10 2.94 0.94
CA ASN A 64 -11.84 2.87 1.67
C ASN A 64 -10.67 2.96 0.66
N PRO A 65 -9.93 4.09 0.59
CA PRO A 65 -8.92 4.32 -0.44
C PRO A 65 -7.76 3.32 -0.34
N LEU A 66 -6.95 3.26 -1.39
CA LEU A 66 -5.76 2.40 -1.49
C LEU A 66 -4.48 3.25 -1.39
N ILE A 67 -3.38 2.62 -0.95
CA ILE A 67 -2.05 3.23 -0.92
C ILE A 67 -1.31 2.88 -2.21
N LEU A 68 -0.81 3.90 -2.89
CA LEU A 68 0.06 3.80 -4.05
C LEU A 68 1.49 3.51 -3.60
N HIS A 69 2.12 2.49 -4.16
CA HIS A 69 3.52 2.17 -3.94
C HIS A 69 4.34 2.53 -5.17
N VAL A 70 5.46 3.19 -4.97
CA VAL A 70 6.35 3.69 -6.02
C VAL A 70 7.81 3.42 -5.66
N ALA A 71 8.71 3.42 -6.66
CA ALA A 71 10.11 3.07 -6.46
C ALA A 71 10.94 4.20 -5.80
N SER A 72 10.51 5.47 -5.89
CA SER A 72 11.33 6.60 -5.44
C SER A 72 10.50 7.84 -5.07
N LEU A 73 11.13 8.79 -4.36
CA LEU A 73 10.57 10.10 -4.08
C LEU A 73 10.20 10.85 -5.39
N ALA A 74 11.08 10.82 -6.40
CA ALA A 74 10.80 11.46 -7.69
C ALA A 74 9.56 10.87 -8.38
N HIS A 75 9.39 9.54 -8.29
CA HIS A 75 8.19 8.87 -8.81
C HIS A 75 6.94 9.29 -8.02
N ALA A 76 7.00 9.43 -6.69
CA ALA A 76 5.89 9.95 -5.89
C ALA A 76 5.52 11.39 -6.27
N GLN A 77 6.52 12.26 -6.46
CA GLN A 77 6.33 13.66 -6.87
C GLN A 77 5.66 13.78 -8.25
N SER A 78 5.92 12.84 -9.17
CA SER A 78 5.31 12.84 -10.50
C SER A 78 3.79 12.67 -10.47
N HIS A 79 3.23 12.08 -9.39
CA HIS A 79 1.79 11.84 -9.21
C HIS A 79 1.09 12.91 -8.37
N ALA A 80 1.82 13.67 -7.57
CA ALA A 80 1.26 14.72 -6.73
C ALA A 80 1.04 16.03 -7.51
N LEU A 81 -0.12 16.65 -7.30
CA LEU A 81 -0.41 18.01 -7.79
C LEU A 81 0.41 19.05 -7.01
N VAL A 82 0.48 18.86 -5.69
CA VAL A 82 1.30 19.64 -4.77
C VAL A 82 2.11 18.67 -3.92
N PHE A 83 3.42 18.93 -3.81
CA PHE A 83 4.30 18.21 -2.90
C PHE A 83 4.86 19.24 -1.91
N TYR A 84 4.29 19.26 -0.70
CA TYR A 84 4.64 20.26 0.32
C TYR A 84 6.09 20.13 0.79
N PRO A 85 6.77 21.23 1.20
CA PRO A 85 8.14 21.14 1.73
C PRO A 85 8.27 20.19 2.92
N GLN A 86 7.26 20.16 3.81
CA GLN A 86 7.21 19.24 4.95
C GLN A 86 7.05 17.77 4.51
N ALA A 87 6.27 17.52 3.43
CA ALA A 87 6.16 16.20 2.83
C ALA A 87 7.50 15.72 2.30
N GLU A 88 8.25 16.61 1.64
CA GLU A 88 9.59 16.31 1.14
C GLU A 88 10.59 16.05 2.26
N ALA A 89 10.56 16.84 3.33
CA ALA A 89 11.41 16.65 4.51
C ALA A 89 11.15 15.29 5.15
N LEU A 90 9.88 14.92 5.39
CA LEU A 90 9.49 13.61 5.93
C LEU A 90 9.90 12.46 4.99
N ALA A 91 9.69 12.62 3.68
CA ALA A 91 10.05 11.62 2.70
C ALA A 91 11.57 11.38 2.65
N LYS A 92 12.39 12.42 2.70
CA LYS A 92 13.86 12.31 2.73
C LYS A 92 14.41 11.55 3.94
N VAL A 93 13.72 11.61 5.07
CA VAL A 93 14.12 10.93 6.31
C VAL A 93 13.58 9.50 6.37
N PHE A 94 12.32 9.29 5.96
CA PHE A 94 11.60 8.03 6.20
C PHE A 94 11.36 7.17 4.95
N TRP A 95 11.79 7.60 3.75
CA TRP A 95 11.73 6.79 2.53
C TRP A 95 13.12 6.41 2.01
N PRO A 96 13.27 5.17 1.57
CA PRO A 96 12.35 4.03 1.61
C PRO A 96 12.01 3.63 3.05
N GLY A 97 10.70 3.39 3.34
CA GLY A 97 10.32 3.04 4.70
C GLY A 97 8.81 3.08 4.99
N PRO A 98 8.45 2.92 6.28
CA PRO A 98 7.08 2.72 6.72
C PRO A 98 6.28 4.02 6.88
N LEU A 99 6.55 5.04 6.05
CA LEU A 99 5.80 6.30 5.96
C LEU A 99 4.89 6.29 4.74
N THR A 100 3.63 6.62 4.94
CA THR A 100 2.66 6.93 3.87
C THR A 100 2.30 8.41 3.94
N LEU A 101 2.38 9.12 2.81
CA LEU A 101 1.96 10.51 2.68
C LEU A 101 0.64 10.60 1.92
N VAL A 102 -0.28 11.44 2.39
CA VAL A 102 -1.55 11.75 1.72
C VAL A 102 -1.45 13.15 1.13
N LEU A 103 -1.46 13.23 -0.20
CA LEU A 103 -1.16 14.44 -0.96
C LEU A 103 -2.25 14.73 -2.01
N PRO A 104 -2.43 15.99 -2.44
CA PRO A 104 -3.28 16.32 -3.58
C PRO A 104 -2.84 15.56 -4.84
N LYS A 105 -3.79 14.91 -5.52
CA LYS A 105 -3.51 14.07 -6.70
C LYS A 105 -3.53 14.84 -8.01
N LYS A 106 -2.72 14.41 -8.98
CA LYS A 106 -2.91 14.79 -10.39
C LYS A 106 -4.09 14.04 -11.01
N ALA A 107 -4.65 14.58 -12.09
CA ALA A 107 -5.85 14.07 -12.75
C ALA A 107 -5.73 12.64 -13.30
N HIS A 108 -4.50 12.17 -13.62
CA HIS A 108 -4.28 10.82 -14.14
C HIS A 108 -4.40 9.72 -13.07
N ILE A 109 -4.43 10.08 -11.77
CA ILE A 109 -4.66 9.12 -10.68
C ILE A 109 -6.15 8.78 -10.64
N PRO A 110 -6.55 7.50 -10.86
CA PRO A 110 -7.95 7.11 -10.93
C PRO A 110 -8.72 7.34 -9.63
N ASP A 111 -9.97 7.80 -9.74
CA ASP A 111 -10.87 7.98 -8.60
C ASP A 111 -11.15 6.68 -7.85
N GLN A 112 -11.09 5.54 -8.54
CA GLN A 112 -11.30 4.22 -7.93
C GLN A 112 -10.31 3.92 -6.80
N ILE A 113 -9.04 4.36 -6.92
CA ILE A 113 -8.04 4.11 -5.87
C ILE A 113 -8.12 5.13 -4.73
N THR A 114 -8.68 6.31 -4.98
CA THR A 114 -8.82 7.40 -4.00
C THR A 114 -10.19 7.44 -3.33
N ALA A 115 -11.10 6.54 -3.71
CA ALA A 115 -12.51 6.58 -3.31
C ALA A 115 -13.18 7.93 -3.64
N GLY A 116 -12.87 8.50 -4.83
CA GLY A 116 -13.39 9.78 -5.30
C GLY A 116 -12.79 11.03 -4.67
N LYS A 117 -11.75 10.89 -3.83
CA LYS A 117 -11.12 12.03 -3.14
C LYS A 117 -10.14 12.78 -4.05
N SER A 118 -9.91 14.05 -3.75
CA SER A 118 -8.91 14.92 -4.42
C SER A 118 -7.47 14.62 -3.97
N THR A 119 -7.30 13.74 -2.98
CA THR A 119 -6.00 13.31 -2.46
C THR A 119 -5.75 11.83 -2.72
N PHE A 120 -4.49 11.43 -2.71
CA PHE A 120 -4.05 10.03 -2.80
C PHE A 120 -3.01 9.74 -1.72
N ALA A 121 -2.94 8.49 -1.29
CA ALA A 121 -1.92 8.02 -0.36
C ALA A 121 -0.78 7.38 -1.15
N VAL A 122 0.48 7.71 -0.84
CA VAL A 122 1.67 7.20 -1.54
C VAL A 122 2.78 6.81 -0.57
N ARG A 123 3.55 5.78 -0.92
CA ARG A 123 4.66 5.25 -0.13
C ARG A 123 5.77 4.70 -1.02
N VAL A 124 7.03 4.83 -0.55
CA VAL A 124 8.18 4.07 -1.05
C VAL A 124 8.54 3.02 0.01
N PRO A 125 8.26 1.72 -0.20
CA PRO A 125 8.51 0.69 0.80
C PRO A 125 10.00 0.36 0.92
N ASN A 126 10.46 -0.03 2.12
CA ASN A 126 11.84 -0.47 2.35
C ASN A 126 11.95 -2.00 2.31
N HIS A 127 11.79 -2.56 1.13
CA HIS A 127 11.92 -4.00 0.95
C HIS A 127 12.54 -4.32 -0.42
N PRO A 128 13.63 -5.10 -0.50
CA PRO A 128 14.38 -5.30 -1.75
C PRO A 128 13.53 -5.91 -2.87
N VAL A 129 12.69 -6.90 -2.57
CA VAL A 129 11.81 -7.53 -3.57
C VAL A 129 10.72 -6.57 -4.05
N ALA A 130 10.14 -5.76 -3.14
CA ALA A 130 9.16 -4.74 -3.52
C ALA A 130 9.79 -3.66 -4.41
N LEU A 131 10.97 -3.16 -4.04
CA LEU A 131 11.69 -2.16 -4.84
C LEU A 131 12.07 -2.70 -6.21
N ALA A 132 12.58 -3.93 -6.29
CA ALA A 132 12.89 -4.57 -7.56
C ALA A 132 11.65 -4.70 -8.48
N LEU A 133 10.48 -5.03 -7.92
CA LEU A 133 9.23 -5.04 -8.68
C LEU A 133 8.82 -3.64 -9.14
N LEU A 134 8.86 -2.64 -8.24
CA LEU A 134 8.47 -1.25 -8.52
C LEU A 134 9.40 -0.57 -9.53
N GLU A 135 10.68 -0.95 -9.58
CA GLU A 135 11.65 -0.49 -10.58
C GLU A 135 11.46 -1.16 -11.94
N ALA A 136 11.12 -2.46 -11.95
CA ALA A 136 10.89 -3.23 -13.17
C ALA A 136 9.51 -2.98 -13.81
N TYR A 137 8.54 -2.47 -13.03
CA TYR A 137 7.17 -2.25 -13.48
C TYR A 137 6.91 -0.77 -13.79
N PRO A 138 6.38 -0.43 -15.00
CA PRO A 138 6.32 0.97 -15.44
C PRO A 138 5.29 1.83 -14.69
N ASN A 139 4.22 1.20 -14.17
CA ASN A 139 3.12 1.88 -13.50
C ASN A 139 3.26 1.80 -11.97
N PRO A 140 2.69 2.75 -11.22
CA PRO A 140 2.58 2.62 -9.77
C PRO A 140 1.68 1.43 -9.40
N ILE A 141 1.92 0.85 -8.23
CA ILE A 141 1.22 -0.35 -7.74
C ILE A 141 0.38 0.02 -6.50
N VAL A 142 -0.91 -0.31 -6.49
CA VAL A 142 -1.71 -0.27 -5.25
C VAL A 142 -1.51 -1.57 -4.48
N ALA A 143 -1.30 -1.48 -3.16
CA ALA A 143 -1.08 -2.66 -2.33
C ALA A 143 -1.62 -2.48 -0.90
N PRO A 144 -2.93 -2.62 -0.65
CA PRO A 144 -3.43 -2.80 0.71
C PRO A 144 -2.96 -4.14 1.28
N SER A 145 -3.00 -4.34 2.60
CA SER A 145 -2.60 -5.62 3.23
C SER A 145 -3.28 -6.83 2.59
N ALA A 146 -2.57 -7.95 2.42
CA ALA A 146 -3.02 -9.13 1.66
C ALA A 146 -3.87 -10.10 2.52
N ASN A 147 -4.93 -9.59 3.17
CA ASN A 147 -5.89 -10.32 4.00
C ASN A 147 -7.32 -9.94 3.61
N LEU A 148 -8.30 -10.73 4.04
CA LEU A 148 -9.70 -10.32 4.00
C LEU A 148 -9.91 -9.07 4.87
N PHE A 149 -10.80 -8.18 4.47
CA PHE A 149 -11.07 -6.95 5.21
C PHE A 149 -11.52 -7.27 6.64
N GLY A 150 -10.86 -6.62 7.63
CA GLY A 150 -11.15 -6.81 9.05
C GLY A 150 -10.46 -8.01 9.72
N THR A 151 -9.58 -8.73 9.02
CA THR A 151 -8.75 -9.78 9.61
C THR A 151 -7.30 -9.30 9.81
N LEU A 152 -6.45 -10.11 10.45
CA LEU A 152 -5.05 -9.77 10.69
C LEU A 152 -4.25 -9.65 9.40
N SER A 153 -3.37 -8.65 9.33
CA SER A 153 -2.48 -8.43 8.21
C SER A 153 -1.40 -9.51 8.12
N PRO A 154 -1.11 -10.06 6.92
CA PRO A 154 -0.12 -11.12 6.74
C PRO A 154 1.31 -10.58 6.84
N THR A 155 2.18 -11.32 7.54
CA THR A 155 3.60 -10.99 7.72
C THR A 155 4.55 -11.94 7.02
N SER A 156 4.01 -12.96 6.32
CA SER A 156 4.77 -13.91 5.50
C SER A 156 4.00 -14.29 4.24
N ALA A 157 4.68 -14.87 3.26
CA ALA A 157 4.05 -15.38 2.05
C ALA A 157 3.02 -16.48 2.35
N ASP A 158 3.32 -17.36 3.30
CA ASP A 158 2.40 -18.42 3.75
C ASP A 158 1.11 -17.87 4.36
N HIS A 159 1.19 -16.73 5.09
CA HIS A 159 0.00 -16.07 5.62
C HIS A 159 -0.90 -15.55 4.50
N VAL A 160 -0.32 -15.03 3.40
CA VAL A 160 -1.10 -14.60 2.23
C VAL A 160 -1.82 -15.78 1.60
N VAL A 161 -1.11 -16.90 1.37
CA VAL A 161 -1.68 -18.11 0.80
C VAL A 161 -2.81 -18.66 1.67
N ARG A 162 -2.63 -18.70 3.00
CA ARG A 162 -3.69 -19.17 3.92
C ARG A 162 -4.92 -18.25 3.93
N ASN A 163 -4.72 -16.93 3.80
CA ASN A 163 -5.81 -15.95 3.88
C ASN A 163 -6.62 -15.84 2.58
N LEU A 164 -5.95 -15.89 1.43
CA LEU A 164 -6.55 -15.55 0.13
C LEU A 164 -6.61 -16.74 -0.85
N GLY A 165 -5.83 -17.77 -0.61
CA GLY A 165 -5.87 -19.01 -1.38
C GLY A 165 -5.65 -18.80 -2.89
N ASP A 166 -6.43 -19.50 -3.69
CA ASP A 166 -6.41 -19.51 -5.16
C ASP A 166 -6.78 -18.18 -5.82
N GLN A 167 -7.28 -17.21 -5.05
CA GLN A 167 -7.58 -15.87 -5.55
C GLN A 167 -6.32 -15.06 -5.88
N VAL A 168 -5.15 -15.46 -5.34
CA VAL A 168 -3.84 -14.81 -5.58
C VAL A 168 -2.92 -15.79 -6.29
N PRO A 169 -2.76 -15.68 -7.62
CA PRO A 169 -2.03 -16.68 -8.42
C PRO A 169 -0.54 -16.79 -8.08
N LEU A 170 0.06 -15.68 -7.59
CA LEU A 170 1.47 -15.61 -7.24
C LEU A 170 1.67 -14.75 -5.99
N VAL A 171 2.51 -15.22 -5.07
CA VAL A 171 3.02 -14.45 -3.94
C VAL A 171 4.53 -14.33 -4.09
N LEU A 172 5.05 -13.10 -4.18
CA LEU A 172 6.49 -12.89 -4.16
C LEU A 172 7.05 -13.22 -2.78
N ASP A 173 8.05 -14.10 -2.74
CA ASP A 173 8.74 -14.47 -1.51
C ASP A 173 9.77 -13.41 -1.13
N GLY A 174 9.51 -12.71 -0.03
CA GLY A 174 10.44 -11.76 0.58
C GLY A 174 10.87 -12.15 1.99
N GLY A 175 10.49 -13.34 2.46
CA GLY A 175 10.65 -13.73 3.87
C GLY A 175 9.63 -13.04 4.78
N ASP A 176 9.88 -13.06 6.08
CA ASP A 176 9.02 -12.45 7.09
C ASP A 176 9.17 -10.94 7.13
N CYS A 177 8.07 -10.22 7.39
CA CYS A 177 8.10 -8.78 7.57
C CYS A 177 8.80 -8.40 8.88
N ASN A 178 9.72 -7.43 8.82
CA ASN A 178 10.51 -7.02 10.00
C ASN A 178 9.69 -6.26 11.04
N LEU A 179 8.63 -5.54 10.63
CA LEU A 179 7.86 -4.66 11.51
C LEU A 179 6.53 -5.29 11.96
N GLY A 180 5.83 -5.99 11.09
CA GLY A 180 4.58 -6.67 11.41
C GLY A 180 3.38 -5.76 11.71
N ILE A 181 3.54 -4.44 11.57
CA ILE A 181 2.49 -3.43 11.72
C ILE A 181 2.46 -2.51 10.50
N GLU A 182 1.34 -1.89 10.24
CA GLU A 182 1.14 -1.03 9.08
C GLU A 182 1.89 0.30 9.17
N SER A 183 2.01 1.00 8.04
CA SER A 183 2.74 2.28 7.94
C SER A 183 2.10 3.38 8.77
N THR A 184 2.90 4.31 9.28
CA THR A 184 2.43 5.61 9.76
C THR A 184 1.92 6.43 8.58
N ILE A 185 0.78 7.11 8.73
CA ILE A 185 0.14 7.92 7.68
C ILE A 185 0.11 9.38 8.12
N VAL A 186 0.67 10.25 7.29
CA VAL A 186 0.67 11.71 7.47
C VAL A 186 -0.04 12.35 6.27
N GLY A 187 -1.05 13.18 6.55
CA GLY A 187 -1.68 14.06 5.59
C GLY A 187 -1.29 15.51 5.82
N PHE A 188 -1.92 16.41 5.07
CA PHE A 188 -1.63 17.85 5.12
C PHE A 188 -2.93 18.65 5.08
N THR A 189 -2.99 19.72 5.86
CA THR A 189 -4.06 20.72 5.75
C THR A 189 -3.94 21.44 4.40
N PRO A 190 -4.96 22.22 3.97
CA PRO A 190 -4.86 23.05 2.77
C PRO A 190 -3.66 24.04 2.80
N GLU A 191 -3.26 24.48 3.99
CA GLU A 191 -2.10 25.36 4.23
C GLU A 191 -0.78 24.59 4.23
N GLY A 192 -0.79 23.26 4.09
CA GLY A 192 0.40 22.40 4.05
C GLY A 192 0.94 21.99 5.41
N ILE A 193 0.18 22.21 6.50
CA ILE A 193 0.58 21.76 7.84
C ILE A 193 0.42 20.23 7.93
N PRO A 194 1.47 19.49 8.30
CA PRO A 194 1.38 18.04 8.42
C PRO A 194 0.47 17.60 9.57
N GLU A 195 -0.31 16.55 9.37
CA GLU A 195 -1.21 15.97 10.35
C GLU A 195 -1.15 14.43 10.31
N VAL A 196 -0.99 13.81 11.48
CA VAL A 196 -0.95 12.35 11.61
C VAL A 196 -2.37 11.79 11.54
N PHE A 197 -2.61 10.94 10.54
CA PHE A 197 -3.89 10.24 10.35
C PHE A 197 -3.89 8.85 11.01
N ARG A 198 -2.72 8.20 11.06
CA ARG A 198 -2.54 6.89 11.69
C ARG A 198 -1.09 6.75 12.15
N LEU A 199 -0.89 6.34 13.39
CA LEU A 199 0.42 5.89 13.86
C LEU A 199 0.66 4.43 13.46
N GLY A 200 1.89 4.13 13.07
CA GLY A 200 2.46 2.82 12.82
C GLY A 200 3.80 2.69 13.52
N SER A 201 4.81 2.15 12.84
CA SER A 201 6.16 1.99 13.41
C SER A 201 6.94 3.30 13.58
N ILE A 202 6.62 4.35 12.84
CA ILE A 202 7.20 5.68 13.06
C ILE A 202 6.36 6.36 14.13
N THR A 203 7.02 6.75 15.23
CA THR A 203 6.37 7.37 16.39
C THR A 203 6.11 8.86 16.14
N LEU A 204 5.23 9.45 16.98
CA LEU A 204 4.98 10.89 16.93
C LEU A 204 6.23 11.71 17.24
N ASP A 205 7.08 11.24 18.16
CA ASP A 205 8.31 11.94 18.53
C ASP A 205 9.30 11.99 17.36
N GLN A 206 9.48 10.85 16.65
CA GLN A 206 10.30 10.82 15.43
C GLN A 206 9.78 11.76 14.34
N LEU A 207 8.45 11.86 14.18
CA LEU A 207 7.86 12.80 13.23
C LEU A 207 8.12 14.26 13.64
N LYS A 208 8.06 14.59 14.95
CA LYS A 208 8.32 15.92 15.49
C LYS A 208 9.78 16.35 15.37
N GLU A 209 10.72 15.43 15.33
CA GLU A 209 12.13 15.73 15.04
C GLU A 209 12.30 16.36 13.64
N VAL A 210 11.45 15.95 12.68
CA VAL A 210 11.48 16.46 11.29
C VAL A 210 10.52 17.64 11.09
N CYS A 211 9.34 17.53 11.68
CA CYS A 211 8.26 18.51 11.58
C CYS A 211 7.73 18.84 12.99
N PRO A 212 8.33 19.80 13.73
CA PRO A 212 7.94 20.11 15.11
C PRO A 212 6.47 20.48 15.28
N ASP A 213 5.88 21.12 14.27
CA ASP A 213 4.48 21.61 14.28
C ASP A 213 3.48 20.56 13.76
N ILE A 214 3.88 19.29 13.63
CA ILE A 214 2.97 18.24 13.15
C ILE A 214 1.78 18.07 14.09
N LEU A 215 0.59 18.08 13.53
CA LEU A 215 -0.66 17.92 14.27
C LEU A 215 -0.94 16.45 14.54
N PHE A 216 -1.43 16.15 15.73
CA PHE A 216 -1.97 14.83 16.07
C PHE A 216 -3.30 14.99 16.79
N ARG A 217 -4.39 14.67 16.09
CA ARG A 217 -5.79 14.89 16.54
C ARG A 217 -6.59 13.58 16.43
N PRO A 218 -6.35 12.59 17.28
CA PRO A 218 -7.01 11.30 17.19
C PRO A 218 -8.53 11.45 17.31
N GLY A 219 -9.27 10.78 16.42
CA GLY A 219 -10.74 10.73 16.46
C GLY A 219 -11.48 11.98 15.97
N THR A 220 -10.80 13.00 15.45
CA THR A 220 -11.44 14.25 14.98
C THR A 220 -11.95 14.18 13.55
N HIS A 221 -11.41 13.28 12.73
CA HIS A 221 -11.79 13.16 11.31
C HIS A 221 -13.14 12.46 11.16
N LYS A 222 -14.12 13.16 10.59
CA LYS A 222 -15.44 12.62 10.23
C LYS A 222 -15.40 11.77 8.97
N GLU A 223 -14.39 11.93 8.15
CA GLU A 223 -14.20 11.20 6.88
C GLU A 223 -12.96 10.29 6.92
N VAL A 224 -13.04 9.17 6.21
CA VAL A 224 -11.91 8.27 5.98
C VAL A 224 -11.02 8.87 4.90
N LEU A 225 -9.98 9.61 5.27
CA LEU A 225 -9.04 10.26 4.36
C LEU A 225 -7.93 9.29 3.89
N ALA A 226 -7.66 8.25 4.68
CA ALA A 226 -6.64 7.26 4.40
C ALA A 226 -7.04 5.87 4.93
N PRO A 227 -6.39 4.78 4.47
CA PRO A 227 -6.62 3.44 5.00
C PRO A 227 -6.35 3.37 6.51
N GLY A 228 -7.21 2.64 7.24
CA GLY A 228 -7.03 2.43 8.69
C GLY A 228 -7.53 3.55 9.60
N MET A 229 -8.14 4.61 9.05
CA MET A 229 -8.87 5.60 9.87
C MET A 229 -10.26 5.12 10.31
N TYR A 230 -10.63 3.88 10.01
CA TYR A 230 -11.92 3.32 10.37
C TYR A 230 -11.91 2.87 11.85
N PRO A 231 -12.92 3.23 12.69
CA PRO A 231 -12.93 2.92 14.12
C PRO A 231 -12.87 1.43 14.47
N LYS A 232 -13.10 0.53 13.53
CA LYS A 232 -13.11 -0.94 13.72
C LYS A 232 -11.95 -1.68 13.06
N HIS A 233 -10.88 -0.99 12.65
CA HIS A 233 -9.80 -1.66 11.89
C HIS A 233 -8.90 -2.55 12.74
N TYR A 234 -8.94 -2.43 14.08
CA TYR A 234 -8.10 -3.17 15.04
C TYR A 234 -8.89 -3.65 16.28
N ALA A 235 -10.18 -3.90 16.13
CA ALA A 235 -10.99 -4.48 17.21
C ALA A 235 -11.01 -6.00 17.11
#